data_d16b0ad6441d6786012cee17ff5e5df6
#
_entry.id   d16b0ad6441d6786012cee17ff5e5df6
#
_cell.length_a   1.000
_cell.length_b   1.000
_cell.length_c   1.000
_cell.angle_alpha   90.00
_cell.angle_beta   90.00
_cell.angle_gamma   90.00
#
_symmetry.space_group_name_H-M   'P 1'
#
loop_
_entity.id
_entity.type
_entity.pdbx_description
1 polymer ?
#
loop_
_entity_poly.entity_id
_entity_poly.type
_entity_poly.pdbx_seq_one_letter_code
_entity_poly.pdbx_strand_id
1 'polypeptide(L)'
;MVQAPSKTLTLAEFLQLPETKPASEYIDSQIIQKPMPQGKHSAIQGEFVPAINGVVKPQRAARAFPELRCTFGGRSTVPDIVVFVWSRIPRDDNGAVANTFSAAPDWTIEILSPDQSQTKVTKNILHCLKHGTQMGWLIDPDEQTVFVFRPKQEMEVFDA
;
A
#
# COMPACT_ATOMS: atom_id res chain seq x y z
N MET A 1 -24.64 11.26 32.43
CA MET A 1 -24.97 10.23 31.42
C MET A 1 -23.70 9.50 30.96
N VAL A 2 -23.64 8.23 31.20
CA VAL A 2 -22.53 7.43 30.66
C VAL A 2 -22.88 7.13 29.19
N GLN A 3 -22.13 7.69 28.26
CA GLN A 3 -22.26 7.28 26.85
C GLN A 3 -21.83 5.82 26.70
N ALA A 4 -22.71 4.98 26.14
CA ALA A 4 -22.29 3.64 25.75
C ALA A 4 -21.11 3.75 24.77
N PRO A 5 -20.06 2.90 24.92
CA PRO A 5 -18.97 2.93 23.97
C PRO A 5 -19.52 2.66 22.56
N SER A 6 -19.16 3.53 21.60
CA SER A 6 -19.52 3.32 20.21
C SER A 6 -18.89 2.02 19.75
N LYS A 7 -19.72 1.12 19.19
CA LYS A 7 -19.25 -0.13 18.64
C LYS A 7 -18.32 0.14 17.45
N THR A 8 -17.04 -0.24 17.56
CA THR A 8 -16.09 -0.15 16.43
C THR A 8 -16.45 -1.19 15.39
N LEU A 9 -16.32 -0.82 14.09
CA LEU A 9 -16.49 -1.75 13.00
C LEU A 9 -15.38 -2.82 13.01
N THR A 10 -15.77 -4.04 12.72
CA THR A 10 -14.79 -5.12 12.47
C THR A 10 -14.23 -4.99 11.06
N LEU A 11 -13.10 -5.65 10.79
CA LEU A 11 -12.54 -5.73 9.46
C LEU A 11 -13.54 -6.34 8.46
N ALA A 12 -14.23 -7.40 8.85
CA ALA A 12 -15.23 -8.04 8.00
C ALA A 12 -16.38 -7.07 7.65
N GLU A 13 -16.85 -6.29 8.61
CA GLU A 13 -17.88 -5.28 8.39
C GLU A 13 -17.36 -4.16 7.47
N PHE A 14 -16.12 -3.71 7.68
CA PHE A 14 -15.49 -2.72 6.81
C PHE A 14 -15.46 -3.17 5.35
N LEU A 15 -15.09 -4.42 5.10
CA LEU A 15 -15.00 -4.97 3.75
C LEU A 15 -16.34 -5.11 3.04
N GLN A 16 -17.46 -5.01 3.77
CA GLN A 16 -18.82 -4.99 3.19
C GLN A 16 -19.26 -3.58 2.80
N LEU A 17 -18.56 -2.53 3.23
CA LEU A 17 -18.89 -1.16 2.87
C LEU A 17 -18.51 -0.88 1.41
N PRO A 18 -19.21 0.04 0.72
CA PRO A 18 -18.83 0.47 -0.61
C PRO A 18 -17.42 1.10 -0.60
N GLU A 19 -16.67 0.90 -1.66
CA GLU A 19 -15.39 1.59 -1.87
C GLU A 19 -15.63 3.10 -1.97
N THR A 20 -14.71 3.87 -1.41
CA THR A 20 -14.74 5.34 -1.46
C THR A 20 -13.66 5.87 -2.39
N LYS A 21 -13.81 7.13 -2.82
CA LYS A 21 -12.80 7.89 -3.59
C LYS A 21 -12.55 9.23 -2.90
N PRO A 22 -11.35 9.49 -2.38
CA PRO A 22 -10.20 8.58 -2.26
C PRO A 22 -10.49 7.33 -1.43
N ALA A 23 -9.68 6.30 -1.61
CA ALA A 23 -9.86 5.02 -0.94
C ALA A 23 -9.83 5.17 0.59
N SER A 24 -10.65 4.37 1.27
CA SER A 24 -10.62 4.25 2.74
C SER A 24 -9.82 3.01 3.13
N GLU A 25 -9.08 3.13 4.23
CA GLU A 25 -8.28 2.05 4.80
C GLU A 25 -8.82 1.69 6.18
N TYR A 26 -8.61 0.43 6.59
CA TYR A 26 -8.94 -0.06 7.92
C TYR A 26 -7.66 -0.38 8.68
N ILE A 27 -7.38 0.42 9.70
CA ILE A 27 -6.15 0.37 10.49
C ILE A 27 -6.50 0.54 11.97
N ASP A 28 -6.09 -0.44 12.78
CA ASP A 28 -6.30 -0.40 14.23
C ASP A 28 -7.76 -0.12 14.60
N SER A 29 -8.68 -0.84 13.97
CA SER A 29 -10.14 -0.72 14.17
C SER A 29 -10.74 0.64 13.76
N GLN A 30 -10.01 1.44 13.00
CA GLN A 30 -10.46 2.75 12.51
C GLN A 30 -10.50 2.79 10.99
N ILE A 31 -11.46 3.53 10.46
CA ILE A 31 -11.55 3.83 9.03
C ILE A 31 -10.84 5.16 8.80
N ILE A 32 -9.84 5.15 7.92
CA ILE A 32 -9.04 6.32 7.57
C ILE A 32 -9.10 6.50 6.06
N GLN A 33 -9.62 7.65 5.62
CA GLN A 33 -9.64 7.96 4.19
C GLN A 33 -8.28 8.52 3.76
N LYS A 34 -7.76 8.01 2.65
CA LYS A 34 -6.52 8.54 2.06
C LYS A 34 -6.73 9.96 1.55
N PRO A 35 -5.67 10.78 1.49
CA PRO A 35 -5.78 12.11 0.89
C PRO A 35 -6.01 12.01 -0.62
N MET A 36 -6.65 13.04 -1.21
CA MET A 36 -6.77 13.17 -2.66
C MET A 36 -5.38 13.33 -3.27
N PRO A 37 -5.01 12.53 -4.29
CA PRO A 37 -3.72 12.68 -4.96
C PRO A 37 -3.57 14.06 -5.58
N GLN A 38 -2.42 14.70 -5.32
CA GLN A 38 -2.06 15.97 -5.93
C GLN A 38 -1.01 15.76 -7.04
N GLY A 39 -0.61 16.83 -7.71
CA GLY A 39 0.20 16.76 -8.92
C GLY A 39 1.48 15.94 -8.82
N LYS A 40 2.32 16.20 -7.80
CA LYS A 40 3.57 15.45 -7.60
C LYS A 40 3.33 13.97 -7.35
N HIS A 41 2.37 13.65 -6.47
CA HIS A 41 1.98 12.29 -6.17
C HIS A 41 1.51 11.54 -7.43
N SER A 42 0.58 12.14 -8.17
CA SER A 42 0.04 11.56 -9.39
C SER A 42 1.11 11.34 -10.47
N ALA A 43 2.01 12.30 -10.64
CA ALA A 43 3.09 12.19 -11.62
C ALA A 43 4.03 11.03 -11.29
N ILE A 44 4.45 10.90 -10.05
CA ILE A 44 5.34 9.83 -9.60
C ILE A 44 4.65 8.48 -9.76
N GLN A 45 3.42 8.34 -9.28
CA GLN A 45 2.67 7.09 -9.39
C GLN A 45 2.44 6.68 -10.84
N GLY A 46 2.05 7.65 -11.68
CA GLY A 46 1.75 7.41 -13.10
C GLY A 46 2.97 7.00 -13.93
N GLU A 47 4.17 7.45 -13.56
CA GLU A 47 5.41 7.10 -14.26
C GLU A 47 6.09 5.86 -13.65
N PHE A 48 6.00 5.69 -12.33
CA PHE A 48 6.73 4.62 -11.66
C PHE A 48 6.15 3.23 -11.96
N VAL A 49 4.83 3.09 -11.98
CA VAL A 49 4.19 1.79 -12.29
C VAL A 49 4.62 1.25 -13.65
N PRO A 50 4.50 2.01 -14.77
CA PRO A 50 4.97 1.51 -16.07
C PRO A 50 6.48 1.32 -16.12
N ALA A 51 7.27 2.12 -15.41
CA ALA A 51 8.72 1.94 -15.34
C ALA A 51 9.10 0.58 -14.73
N ILE A 52 8.48 0.23 -13.61
CA ILE A 52 8.67 -1.09 -12.97
C ILE A 52 8.21 -2.20 -13.92
N ASN A 53 6.99 -2.08 -14.44
CA ASN A 53 6.40 -3.10 -15.31
C ASN A 53 7.16 -3.28 -16.61
N GLY A 54 7.80 -2.25 -17.14
CA GLY A 54 8.66 -2.33 -18.31
C GLY A 54 9.84 -3.29 -18.14
N VAL A 55 10.31 -3.42 -16.89
CA VAL A 55 11.44 -4.31 -16.56
C VAL A 55 10.96 -5.69 -16.14
N VAL A 56 9.98 -5.77 -15.23
CA VAL A 56 9.66 -7.05 -14.55
C VAL A 56 8.58 -7.89 -15.24
N LYS A 57 7.65 -7.25 -15.97
CA LYS A 57 6.56 -7.97 -16.65
C LYS A 57 7.03 -8.85 -17.82
N PRO A 58 7.90 -8.38 -18.73
CA PRO A 58 8.34 -9.20 -19.86
C PRO A 58 8.99 -10.51 -19.44
N GLN A 59 9.69 -10.49 -18.31
CA GLN A 59 10.35 -11.66 -17.74
C GLN A 59 9.42 -12.52 -16.89
N ARG A 60 8.17 -12.10 -16.68
CA ARG A 60 7.23 -12.71 -15.74
C ARG A 60 7.84 -12.87 -14.33
N ALA A 61 8.69 -11.92 -13.93
CA ALA A 61 9.31 -11.93 -12.62
C ALA A 61 8.36 -11.37 -11.55
N ALA A 62 7.68 -10.27 -11.88
CA ALA A 62 6.79 -9.58 -10.97
C ALA A 62 5.83 -8.67 -11.75
N ARG A 63 4.91 -8.02 -11.03
CA ARG A 63 4.03 -7.00 -11.58
C ARG A 63 3.74 -5.93 -10.53
N ALA A 64 3.81 -4.67 -10.95
CA ALA A 64 3.39 -3.52 -10.15
C ALA A 64 1.93 -3.18 -10.42
N PHE A 65 1.22 -2.81 -9.35
CA PHE A 65 -0.18 -2.39 -9.38
C PHE A 65 -0.32 -1.05 -8.66
N PRO A 66 -0.99 -0.06 -9.25
CA PRO A 66 -1.34 1.17 -8.53
C PRO A 66 -2.60 0.97 -7.71
N GLU A 67 -2.69 1.63 -6.54
CA GLU A 67 -3.93 1.73 -5.76
C GLU A 67 -4.65 0.38 -5.57
N LEU A 68 -3.94 -0.64 -5.12
CA LEU A 68 -4.50 -1.98 -4.94
C LEU A 68 -4.75 -2.28 -3.47
N ARG A 69 -5.99 -2.63 -3.14
CA ARG A 69 -6.35 -3.05 -1.79
C ARG A 69 -5.69 -4.37 -1.44
N CYS A 70 -4.95 -4.37 -0.33
CA CYS A 70 -4.33 -5.56 0.26
C CYS A 70 -4.85 -5.73 1.69
N THR A 71 -5.42 -6.88 1.98
CA THR A 71 -6.01 -7.20 3.28
C THR A 71 -5.21 -8.33 3.92
N PHE A 72 -4.54 -8.04 5.02
CA PHE A 72 -3.75 -9.01 5.77
C PHE A 72 -3.42 -8.46 7.16
N GLY A 73 -3.12 -9.35 8.10
CA GLY A 73 -2.67 -8.96 9.43
C GLY A 73 -3.64 -8.07 10.20
N GLY A 74 -4.95 -8.22 9.97
CA GLY A 74 -5.98 -7.42 10.64
C GLY A 74 -6.18 -6.02 10.07
N ARG A 75 -5.48 -5.65 8.99
CA ARG A 75 -5.62 -4.37 8.30
C ARG A 75 -6.05 -4.57 6.85
N SER A 76 -6.69 -3.56 6.29
CA SER A 76 -6.98 -3.47 4.86
C SER A 76 -6.53 -2.10 4.37
N THR A 77 -5.45 -2.07 3.61
CA THR A 77 -4.85 -0.83 3.14
C THR A 77 -4.79 -0.80 1.62
N VAL A 78 -4.62 0.40 1.08
CA VAL A 78 -4.50 0.65 -0.36
C VAL A 78 -3.20 1.42 -0.58
N PRO A 79 -2.05 0.74 -0.60
CA PRO A 79 -0.77 1.41 -0.87
C PRO A 79 -0.78 2.08 -2.24
N ASP A 80 0.03 3.12 -2.40
CA ASP A 80 0.08 3.86 -3.67
C ASP A 80 0.57 2.97 -4.82
N ILE A 81 1.58 2.13 -4.55
CA ILE A 81 2.07 1.12 -5.49
C ILE A 81 2.44 -0.13 -4.72
N VAL A 82 2.06 -1.29 -5.23
CA VAL A 82 2.51 -2.58 -4.72
C VAL A 82 3.11 -3.40 -5.85
N VAL A 83 4.09 -4.22 -5.52
CA VAL A 83 4.71 -5.16 -6.45
C VAL A 83 4.60 -6.56 -5.87
N PHE A 84 4.05 -7.48 -6.65
CA PHE A 84 3.97 -8.89 -6.30
C PHE A 84 4.87 -9.67 -7.24
N VAL A 85 5.66 -10.60 -6.72
CA VAL A 85 6.34 -11.56 -7.57
C VAL A 85 5.30 -12.39 -8.33
N TRP A 86 5.63 -12.79 -9.53
CA TRP A 86 4.65 -13.36 -10.47
C TRP A 86 3.85 -14.54 -9.89
N SER A 87 4.53 -15.43 -9.18
CA SER A 87 3.92 -16.62 -8.58
C SER A 87 2.98 -16.31 -7.41
N ARG A 88 3.06 -15.11 -6.82
CA ARG A 88 2.21 -14.72 -5.69
C ARG A 88 1.00 -13.89 -6.10
N ILE A 89 0.87 -13.54 -7.36
CA ILE A 89 -0.31 -12.83 -7.86
C ILE A 89 -1.49 -13.79 -7.84
N PRO A 90 -2.56 -13.49 -7.07
CA PRO A 90 -3.75 -14.34 -7.07
C PRO A 90 -4.45 -14.28 -8.44
N ARG A 91 -4.90 -15.43 -8.91
CA ARG A 91 -5.55 -15.55 -10.22
C ARG A 91 -6.85 -16.32 -10.13
N ASP A 92 -7.78 -15.94 -10.97
CA ASP A 92 -9.02 -16.67 -11.18
C ASP A 92 -8.76 -17.97 -11.97
N ASP A 93 -9.75 -18.85 -12.02
CA ASP A 93 -9.65 -20.13 -12.73
C ASP A 93 -9.31 -19.98 -14.22
N ASN A 94 -9.66 -18.82 -14.82
CA ASN A 94 -9.33 -18.52 -16.22
C ASN A 94 -7.93 -17.90 -16.40
N GLY A 95 -7.13 -17.78 -15.33
CA GLY A 95 -5.79 -17.20 -15.37
C GLY A 95 -5.72 -15.68 -15.27
N ALA A 96 -6.85 -14.99 -15.16
CA ALA A 96 -6.88 -13.54 -14.98
C ALA A 96 -6.46 -13.18 -13.55
N VAL A 97 -5.94 -11.95 -13.38
CA VAL A 97 -5.65 -11.43 -12.04
C VAL A 97 -6.94 -11.36 -11.23
N ALA A 98 -6.94 -11.91 -10.03
CA ALA A 98 -8.10 -11.89 -9.15
C ALA A 98 -8.38 -10.47 -8.64
N ASN A 99 -9.63 -10.22 -8.26
CA ASN A 99 -10.02 -8.91 -7.71
C ASN A 99 -9.59 -8.71 -6.26
N THR A 100 -9.40 -9.78 -5.51
CA THR A 100 -9.10 -9.72 -4.08
C THR A 100 -7.67 -10.18 -3.80
N PHE A 101 -6.92 -9.34 -3.09
CA PHE A 101 -5.57 -9.63 -2.65
C PHE A 101 -5.55 -9.71 -1.11
N SER A 102 -5.29 -10.91 -0.59
CA SER A 102 -5.29 -11.20 0.85
C SER A 102 -3.89 -11.52 1.39
N ALA A 103 -2.86 -10.97 0.77
CA ALA A 103 -1.47 -11.19 1.16
C ALA A 103 -0.69 -9.88 1.12
N ALA A 104 0.41 -9.82 1.88
CA ALA A 104 1.32 -8.68 1.83
C ALA A 104 2.06 -8.67 0.47
N PRO A 105 2.25 -7.48 -0.12
CA PRO A 105 3.05 -7.37 -1.35
C PRO A 105 4.53 -7.69 -1.06
N ASP A 106 5.27 -8.03 -2.10
CA ASP A 106 6.71 -8.23 -1.99
C ASP A 106 7.46 -6.89 -1.85
N TRP A 107 6.95 -5.85 -2.49
CA TRP A 107 7.45 -4.50 -2.38
C TRP A 107 6.26 -3.54 -2.27
N THR A 108 6.27 -2.69 -1.26
CA THR A 108 5.25 -1.65 -1.07
C THR A 108 5.89 -0.27 -1.22
N ILE A 109 5.20 0.63 -1.89
CA ILE A 109 5.68 2.00 -2.13
C ILE A 109 4.60 2.97 -1.73
N GLU A 110 4.94 3.88 -0.84
CA GLU A 110 4.07 4.99 -0.43
C GLU A 110 4.69 6.30 -0.89
N ILE A 111 3.86 7.17 -1.45
CA ILE A 111 4.26 8.50 -1.91
C ILE A 111 3.61 9.50 -0.97
N LEU A 112 4.41 10.21 -0.20
CA LEU A 112 3.93 11.12 0.83
C LEU A 112 3.19 12.31 0.21
N SER A 113 1.96 12.56 0.68
CA SER A 113 1.18 13.74 0.32
C SER A 113 1.45 14.87 1.31
N PRO A 114 1.26 16.17 0.92
CA PRO A 114 1.69 17.30 1.75
C PRO A 114 1.16 17.29 3.19
N ASP A 115 -0.09 16.92 3.40
CA ASP A 115 -0.72 16.94 4.72
C ASP A 115 -0.78 15.56 5.39
N GLN A 116 -0.06 14.61 4.86
CA GLN A 116 -0.06 13.23 5.35
C GLN A 116 1.01 13.04 6.43
N SER A 117 0.68 12.27 7.47
CA SER A 117 1.64 11.94 8.52
C SER A 117 2.66 10.92 8.05
N GLN A 118 3.93 11.30 8.00
CA GLN A 118 5.04 10.39 7.71
C GLN A 118 5.08 9.23 8.69
N THR A 119 4.80 9.47 9.96
CA THR A 119 4.77 8.43 10.99
C THR A 119 3.73 7.36 10.69
N LYS A 120 2.51 7.76 10.32
CA LYS A 120 1.43 6.82 10.02
C LYS A 120 1.74 6.00 8.76
N VAL A 121 2.29 6.63 7.73
CA VAL A 121 2.70 5.95 6.50
C VAL A 121 3.82 4.95 6.77
N THR A 122 4.82 5.35 7.57
CA THR A 122 5.89 4.46 8.00
C THR A 122 5.35 3.23 8.75
N LYS A 123 4.39 3.43 9.65
CA LYS A 123 3.74 2.31 10.35
C LYS A 123 3.04 1.33 9.42
N ASN A 124 2.45 1.81 8.33
CA ASN A 124 1.87 0.94 7.31
C ASN A 124 2.93 0.11 6.60
N ILE A 125 4.07 0.71 6.27
CA ILE A 125 5.20 -0.01 5.69
C ILE A 125 5.72 -1.09 6.65
N LEU A 126 5.92 -0.73 7.92
CA LEU A 126 6.39 -1.68 8.94
C LEU A 126 5.40 -2.83 9.15
N HIS A 127 4.10 -2.58 9.06
CA HIS A 127 3.08 -3.63 9.10
C HIS A 127 3.26 -4.62 7.94
N CYS A 128 3.51 -4.11 6.74
CA CYS A 128 3.83 -4.95 5.58
C CYS A 128 5.06 -5.82 5.83
N LEU A 129 6.14 -5.24 6.35
CA LEU A 129 7.39 -5.97 6.64
C LEU A 129 7.16 -7.10 7.64
N LYS A 130 6.31 -6.90 8.65
CA LYS A 130 5.95 -7.94 9.62
C LYS A 130 5.21 -9.12 8.98
N HIS A 131 4.60 -8.92 7.83
CA HIS A 131 3.76 -9.92 7.17
C HIS A 131 4.36 -10.45 5.87
N GLY A 132 5.67 -10.28 5.69
CA GLY A 132 6.41 -10.92 4.60
C GLY A 132 6.87 -10.02 3.47
N THR A 133 6.55 -8.73 3.49
CA THR A 133 7.07 -7.77 2.51
C THR A 133 8.60 -7.69 2.63
N GLN A 134 9.28 -7.72 1.51
CA GLN A 134 10.75 -7.74 1.45
C GLN A 134 11.36 -6.35 1.33
N MET A 135 10.61 -5.36 0.86
CA MET A 135 11.08 -3.99 0.73
C MET A 135 9.91 -3.01 0.79
N GLY A 136 10.09 -1.92 1.51
CA GLY A 136 9.16 -0.81 1.54
C GLY A 136 9.87 0.50 1.20
N TRP A 137 9.26 1.31 0.36
CA TRP A 137 9.76 2.65 0.04
C TRP A 137 8.77 3.70 0.51
N LEU A 138 9.28 4.73 1.16
CA LEU A 138 8.57 5.98 1.41
C LEU A 138 9.23 7.06 0.57
N ILE A 139 8.50 7.60 -0.40
CA ILE A 139 8.97 8.68 -1.27
C ILE A 139 8.43 9.99 -0.73
N ASP A 140 9.32 10.92 -0.42
CA ASP A 140 8.99 12.28 -0.03
C ASP A 140 9.30 13.22 -1.21
N PRO A 141 8.29 13.64 -1.99
CA PRO A 141 8.53 14.49 -3.16
C PRO A 141 9.03 15.89 -2.82
N ASP A 142 8.64 16.43 -1.67
CA ASP A 142 9.03 17.79 -1.29
C ASP A 142 10.49 17.84 -0.84
N GLU A 143 10.94 16.84 -0.09
CA GLU A 143 12.34 16.73 0.33
C GLU A 143 13.22 15.99 -0.69
N GLN A 144 12.64 15.50 -1.77
CA GLN A 144 13.33 14.72 -2.81
C GLN A 144 14.12 13.55 -2.21
N THR A 145 13.50 12.84 -1.28
CA THR A 145 14.14 11.79 -0.49
C THR A 145 13.35 10.48 -0.61
N VAL A 146 14.05 9.37 -0.65
CA VAL A 146 13.47 8.03 -0.58
C VAL A 146 14.02 7.31 0.65
N PHE A 147 13.12 6.87 1.51
CA PHE A 147 13.44 6.02 2.65
C PHE A 147 13.20 4.56 2.24
N VAL A 148 14.21 3.72 2.39
CA VAL A 148 14.15 2.31 2.03
C VAL A 148 14.18 1.46 3.28
N PHE A 149 13.15 0.63 3.45
CA PHE A 149 12.99 -0.28 4.59
C PHE A 149 13.09 -1.72 4.10
N ARG A 150 13.87 -2.55 4.81
CA ARG A 150 13.96 -3.99 4.61
C ARG A 150 13.82 -4.72 5.93
N PRO A 151 13.32 -5.96 5.94
CA PRO A 151 13.15 -6.71 7.19
C PRO A 151 14.48 -6.85 7.94
N LYS A 152 14.46 -6.51 9.24
CA LYS A 152 15.62 -6.66 10.14
C LYS A 152 16.89 -5.93 9.69
N GLN A 153 16.74 -4.88 8.88
CA GLN A 153 17.85 -4.04 8.42
C GLN A 153 17.60 -2.60 8.82
N GLU A 154 18.70 -1.84 8.93
CA GLU A 154 18.58 -0.41 9.15
C GLU A 154 17.92 0.27 7.94
N MET A 155 17.15 1.31 8.20
CA MET A 155 16.55 2.14 7.15
C MET A 155 17.66 2.86 6.38
N GLU A 156 17.58 2.83 5.07
CA GLU A 156 18.47 3.61 4.19
C GLU A 156 17.74 4.85 3.68
N VAL A 157 18.47 5.94 3.48
CA VAL A 157 17.93 7.22 3.00
C VAL A 157 18.69 7.61 1.73
N PHE A 158 17.96 7.89 0.67
CA PHE A 158 18.52 8.32 -0.61
C PHE A 158 17.96 9.69 -0.97
N ASP A 159 18.85 10.63 -1.22
CA ASP A 159 18.50 11.98 -1.65
C ASP A 159 18.82 12.18 -3.13
N ALA A 160 18.06 13.07 -3.75
CA ALA A 160 18.31 13.45 -5.14
C ALA A 160 19.50 14.39 -5.25
#